data_9c4c4ea771d20a8d549dd4365c7f099f
#
_entry.id   9c4c4ea771d20a8d549dd4365c7f099f
#
_cell.length_a   1.000
_cell.length_b   1.000
_cell.length_c   1.000
_cell.angle_alpha   90.00
_cell.angle_beta   90.00
_cell.angle_gamma   90.00
#
_symmetry.space_group_name_H-M   'P 1'
#
loop_
_entity.id
_entity.type
_entity.pdbx_description
1 polymer ?
#
loop_
_entity_poly.entity_id
_entity_poly.type
_entity_poly.pdbx_seq_one_letter_code
_entity_poly.pdbx_strand_id
1 'polypeptide(L)'
;VSGHDNICLNRKAIGYEFDGGFAEYVLLPQEAIEGGNVVKLSDDVSFGEGALIEPLSCCLRGQKNAGVKFNDVVVIIGAGPIGLMHIILAKAAGARKVIVSELNEFRREKAYECGADIVVNSAEEDLKQIVMNETDGIGADVVLIAIGIPQLVNSNLELVRKTGSVCLFAGFTKGVMAEIDPNLIHYGEINVCGSSAYKRQDYHEAAQMVMSGAVNLKPIITKVFKLEDFEEAYEAVKSGKELKVEIEP
;
A
#
# COMPACT_ATOMS: atom_id res chain seq x y z
N VAL A 1 -12.23 -6.09 -21.56
CA VAL A 1 -13.36 -7.01 -21.71
C VAL A 1 -13.45 -8.07 -20.62
N SER A 2 -12.34 -8.43 -19.97
CA SER A 2 -12.33 -9.41 -18.86
C SER A 2 -12.48 -8.77 -17.45
N GLY A 3 -12.64 -7.46 -17.36
CA GLY A 3 -12.69 -6.72 -16.10
C GLY A 3 -11.34 -6.60 -15.37
N HIS A 4 -10.23 -6.81 -16.08
CA HIS A 4 -8.86 -6.67 -15.58
C HIS A 4 -8.13 -5.57 -16.34
N ASP A 5 -8.66 -4.35 -16.28
CA ASP A 5 -8.13 -3.15 -16.94
C ASP A 5 -6.74 -2.75 -16.42
N ASN A 6 -6.45 -3.04 -15.15
CA ASN A 6 -5.15 -2.78 -14.53
C ASN A 6 -3.94 -3.52 -15.19
N ILE A 7 -4.17 -4.65 -15.82
CA ILE A 7 -3.16 -5.47 -16.51
C ILE A 7 -3.41 -5.58 -18.02
N CYS A 8 -4.14 -4.62 -18.60
CA CYS A 8 -4.38 -4.55 -20.04
C CYS A 8 -3.07 -4.37 -20.79
N LEU A 9 -2.85 -5.15 -21.87
CA LEU A 9 -1.63 -5.03 -22.69
C LEU A 9 -1.53 -3.69 -23.43
N ASN A 10 -2.67 -3.02 -23.65
CA ASN A 10 -2.75 -1.71 -24.30
C ASN A 10 -3.01 -0.58 -23.29
N ARG A 11 -2.68 -0.79 -22.01
CA ARG A 11 -2.81 0.26 -21.00
C ARG A 11 -1.87 1.41 -21.32
N LYS A 12 -2.39 2.63 -21.25
CA LYS A 12 -1.62 3.87 -21.30
C LYS A 12 -1.81 4.63 -20.00
N ALA A 13 -0.82 5.37 -19.57
CA ALA A 13 -0.86 6.13 -18.32
C ALA A 13 -0.23 7.52 -18.49
N ILE A 14 -0.78 8.49 -17.78
CA ILE A 14 -0.19 9.83 -17.62
C ILE A 14 1.12 9.65 -16.83
N GLY A 15 2.18 10.30 -17.29
CA GLY A 15 3.53 10.14 -16.73
C GLY A 15 4.35 9.01 -17.38
N TYR A 16 3.76 8.22 -18.30
CA TYR A 16 4.44 7.18 -19.08
C TYR A 16 4.30 7.42 -20.60
N GLU A 17 3.14 7.14 -21.17
CA GLU A 17 2.86 7.36 -22.60
C GLU A 17 2.35 8.78 -22.89
N PHE A 18 1.91 9.49 -21.85
CA PHE A 18 1.51 10.90 -21.91
C PHE A 18 2.34 11.69 -20.90
N ASP A 19 2.42 13.02 -21.09
CA ASP A 19 3.12 13.90 -20.18
C ASP A 19 2.55 13.80 -18.75
N GLY A 20 3.44 13.96 -17.74
CA GLY A 20 3.10 13.79 -16.33
C GLY A 20 2.51 15.04 -15.66
N GLY A 21 2.27 14.93 -14.35
CA GLY A 21 1.59 15.95 -13.54
C GLY A 21 2.50 16.96 -12.84
N PHE A 22 3.85 16.89 -13.00
CA PHE A 22 4.75 17.93 -12.50
C PHE A 22 4.77 19.13 -13.46
N ALA A 23 3.64 19.85 -13.53
CA ALA A 23 3.40 20.95 -14.44
C ALA A 23 2.20 21.79 -13.96
N GLU A 24 2.15 23.07 -14.37
CA GLU A 24 0.98 23.93 -14.11
C GLU A 24 -0.27 23.44 -14.83
N TYR A 25 -0.12 22.74 -15.95
CA TYR A 25 -1.21 22.23 -16.79
C TYR A 25 -0.92 20.82 -17.24
N VAL A 26 -1.92 19.95 -17.21
CA VAL A 26 -1.87 18.57 -17.72
C VAL A 26 -2.99 18.37 -18.73
N LEU A 27 -2.62 17.88 -19.92
CA LEU A 27 -3.60 17.48 -20.93
C LEU A 27 -4.17 16.10 -20.58
N LEU A 28 -5.47 16.06 -20.28
CA LEU A 28 -6.18 14.80 -20.08
C LEU A 28 -6.57 14.19 -21.44
N PRO A 29 -6.13 12.96 -21.77
CA PRO A 29 -6.54 12.30 -23.00
C PRO A 29 -8.06 12.08 -23.04
N GLN A 30 -8.67 12.20 -24.22
CA GLN A 30 -10.12 12.00 -24.42
C GLN A 30 -10.54 10.61 -23.90
N GLU A 31 -9.75 9.59 -24.14
CA GLU A 31 -10.02 8.22 -23.69
C GLU A 31 -10.07 8.08 -22.17
N ALA A 32 -9.33 8.90 -21.44
CA ALA A 32 -9.38 8.91 -19.96
C ALA A 32 -10.71 9.50 -19.47
N ILE A 33 -11.20 10.54 -20.12
CA ILE A 33 -12.47 11.20 -19.77
C ILE A 33 -13.66 10.28 -20.12
N GLU A 34 -13.73 9.82 -21.37
CA GLU A 34 -14.80 8.94 -21.85
C GLU A 34 -14.79 7.57 -21.15
N GLY A 35 -13.59 7.11 -20.77
CA GLY A 35 -13.39 5.88 -20.01
C GLY A 35 -13.83 5.98 -18.55
N GLY A 36 -14.20 7.16 -18.03
CA GLY A 36 -14.57 7.35 -16.63
C GLY A 36 -13.39 7.22 -15.66
N ASN A 37 -12.18 7.60 -16.09
CA ASN A 37 -10.97 7.56 -15.27
C ASN A 37 -10.74 8.89 -14.53
N VAL A 38 -11.62 9.87 -14.71
CA VAL A 38 -11.57 11.18 -14.05
C VAL A 38 -12.69 11.24 -13.02
N VAL A 39 -12.34 11.53 -11.76
CA VAL A 39 -13.29 11.67 -10.66
C VAL A 39 -13.23 13.09 -10.14
N LYS A 40 -14.38 13.73 -10.03
CA LYS A 40 -14.49 15.02 -9.36
C LYS A 40 -14.51 14.78 -7.85
N LEU A 41 -13.55 15.39 -7.14
CA LEU A 41 -13.49 15.35 -5.68
C LEU A 41 -14.39 16.41 -5.07
N SER A 42 -14.80 16.20 -3.82
CA SER A 42 -15.49 17.22 -3.03
C SER A 42 -14.51 18.32 -2.59
N ASP A 43 -15.03 19.51 -2.33
CA ASP A 43 -14.23 20.68 -1.96
C ASP A 43 -13.52 20.52 -0.60
N ASP A 44 -13.93 19.54 0.21
CA ASP A 44 -13.32 19.22 1.51
C ASP A 44 -12.02 18.38 1.40
N VAL A 45 -11.74 17.81 0.23
CA VAL A 45 -10.53 17.01 -0.02
C VAL A 45 -9.41 17.93 -0.49
N SER A 46 -8.30 17.95 0.24
CA SER A 46 -7.11 18.68 -0.19
C SER A 46 -6.48 18.07 -1.44
N PHE A 47 -5.72 18.87 -2.20
CA PHE A 47 -5.01 18.39 -3.39
C PHE A 47 -4.02 17.26 -3.05
N GLY A 48 -3.32 17.36 -1.91
CA GLY A 48 -2.41 16.33 -1.45
C GLY A 48 -3.12 15.01 -1.16
N GLU A 49 -4.27 15.02 -0.47
CA GLU A 49 -5.09 13.83 -0.29
C GLU A 49 -5.60 13.28 -1.62
N GLY A 50 -6.01 14.18 -2.53
CA GLY A 50 -6.43 13.81 -3.89
C GLY A 50 -5.32 13.10 -4.67
N ALA A 51 -4.08 13.58 -4.58
CA ALA A 51 -2.92 12.98 -5.22
C ALA A 51 -2.57 11.58 -4.66
N LEU A 52 -2.99 11.28 -3.42
CA LEU A 52 -2.76 9.99 -2.78
C LEU A 52 -3.84 8.93 -3.10
N ILE A 53 -4.94 9.29 -3.77
CA ILE A 53 -6.01 8.34 -4.13
C ILE A 53 -5.49 7.24 -5.07
N GLU A 54 -4.61 7.60 -6.00
CA GLU A 54 -4.03 6.61 -6.94
C GLU A 54 -3.26 5.50 -6.20
N PRO A 55 -2.22 5.78 -5.39
CA PRO A 55 -1.53 4.74 -4.65
C PRO A 55 -2.41 4.06 -3.60
N LEU A 56 -3.39 4.76 -3.01
CA LEU A 56 -4.38 4.15 -2.12
C LEU A 56 -5.22 3.09 -2.85
N SER A 57 -5.61 3.36 -4.09
CA SER A 57 -6.38 2.41 -4.91
C SER A 57 -5.58 1.15 -5.24
N CYS A 58 -4.26 1.28 -5.42
CA CYS A 58 -3.36 0.13 -5.53
C CYS A 58 -3.37 -0.71 -4.24
N CYS A 59 -3.25 -0.05 -3.07
CA CYS A 59 -3.29 -0.73 -1.77
C CYS A 59 -4.64 -1.39 -1.52
N LEU A 60 -5.75 -0.73 -1.84
CA LEU A 60 -7.09 -1.30 -1.77
C LEU A 60 -7.22 -2.56 -2.63
N ARG A 61 -6.69 -2.52 -3.86
CA ARG A 61 -6.62 -3.69 -4.74
C ARG A 61 -5.84 -4.84 -4.11
N GLY A 62 -4.68 -4.54 -3.51
CA GLY A 62 -3.85 -5.53 -2.81
C GLY A 62 -4.59 -6.21 -1.67
N GLN A 63 -5.27 -5.44 -0.84
CA GLN A 63 -6.07 -5.98 0.28
C GLN A 63 -7.26 -6.82 -0.20
N LYS A 64 -7.95 -6.39 -1.26
CA LYS A 64 -9.01 -7.22 -1.89
C LYS A 64 -8.48 -8.54 -2.42
N ASN A 65 -7.31 -8.53 -3.08
CA ASN A 65 -6.68 -9.77 -3.58
C ASN A 65 -6.27 -10.70 -2.42
N ALA A 66 -5.77 -10.12 -1.32
CA ALA A 66 -5.41 -10.86 -0.11
C ALA A 66 -6.63 -11.32 0.71
N GLY A 67 -7.80 -10.76 0.46
CA GLY A 67 -9.03 -11.09 1.17
C GLY A 67 -9.12 -10.50 2.57
N VAL A 68 -8.53 -9.32 2.81
CA VAL A 68 -8.67 -8.60 4.09
C VAL A 68 -10.14 -8.29 4.37
N LYS A 69 -10.57 -8.56 5.57
CA LYS A 69 -11.97 -8.39 5.99
C LYS A 69 -12.10 -8.04 7.47
N PHE A 70 -13.33 -7.78 7.88
CA PHE A 70 -13.67 -7.51 9.27
C PHE A 70 -13.15 -8.60 10.21
N ASN A 71 -12.62 -8.16 11.36
CA ASN A 71 -12.09 -8.99 12.44
C ASN A 71 -10.79 -9.77 12.13
N ASP A 72 -10.12 -9.52 11.03
CA ASP A 72 -8.83 -10.13 10.71
C ASP A 72 -7.70 -9.57 11.59
N VAL A 73 -6.66 -10.37 11.80
CA VAL A 73 -5.33 -9.92 12.21
C VAL A 73 -4.49 -9.76 10.96
N VAL A 74 -4.04 -8.54 10.71
CA VAL A 74 -3.27 -8.18 9.50
C VAL A 74 -1.85 -7.81 9.90
N VAL A 75 -0.86 -8.47 9.28
CA VAL A 75 0.56 -8.11 9.42
C VAL A 75 1.01 -7.35 8.18
N ILE A 76 1.70 -6.23 8.36
CA ILE A 76 2.22 -5.39 7.28
C ILE A 76 3.74 -5.30 7.41
N ILE A 77 4.47 -5.66 6.35
CA ILE A 77 5.92 -5.63 6.32
C ILE A 77 6.38 -4.37 5.57
N GLY A 78 6.94 -3.42 6.33
CA GLY A 78 7.35 -2.08 5.90
C GLY A 78 6.28 -1.02 6.16
N ALA A 79 6.70 0.13 6.72
CA ALA A 79 5.86 1.32 6.98
C ALA A 79 6.31 2.54 6.16
N GLY A 80 6.73 2.34 4.91
CA GLY A 80 6.79 3.42 3.93
C GLY A 80 5.38 3.93 3.58
N PRO A 81 5.23 4.92 2.69
CA PRO A 81 3.91 5.48 2.34
C PRO A 81 2.87 4.41 1.97
N ILE A 82 3.28 3.38 1.26
CA ILE A 82 2.42 2.24 0.88
C ILE A 82 1.99 1.42 2.11
N GLY A 83 2.94 1.10 2.99
CA GLY A 83 2.62 0.36 4.23
C GLY A 83 1.65 1.14 5.13
N LEU A 84 1.84 2.46 5.24
CA LEU A 84 0.92 3.34 5.98
C LEU A 84 -0.48 3.35 5.38
N MET A 85 -0.61 3.37 4.05
CA MET A 85 -1.91 3.25 3.38
C MET A 85 -2.55 1.88 3.65
N HIS A 86 -1.76 0.81 3.70
CA HIS A 86 -2.28 -0.51 4.07
C HIS A 86 -2.78 -0.54 5.52
N ILE A 87 -2.11 0.15 6.47
CA ILE A 87 -2.58 0.27 7.86
C ILE A 87 -3.96 0.94 7.89
N ILE A 88 -4.06 2.12 7.27
CA ILE A 88 -5.31 2.91 7.22
C ILE A 88 -6.45 2.08 6.61
N LEU A 89 -6.20 1.40 5.50
CA LEU A 89 -7.20 0.57 4.83
C LEU A 89 -7.60 -0.65 5.65
N ALA A 90 -6.66 -1.34 6.29
CA ALA A 90 -6.96 -2.49 7.15
C ALA A 90 -7.82 -2.08 8.36
N LYS A 91 -7.53 -0.93 8.97
CA LYS A 91 -8.37 -0.38 10.05
C LYS A 91 -9.76 0.00 9.53
N ALA A 92 -9.84 0.65 8.36
CA ALA A 92 -11.12 0.98 7.74
C ALA A 92 -11.96 -0.27 7.35
N ALA A 93 -11.30 -1.37 6.98
CA ALA A 93 -11.94 -2.67 6.75
C ALA A 93 -12.41 -3.37 8.04
N GLY A 94 -12.08 -2.83 9.21
CA GLY A 94 -12.44 -3.38 10.52
C GLY A 94 -11.52 -4.53 10.98
N ALA A 95 -10.25 -4.53 10.57
CA ALA A 95 -9.27 -5.46 11.10
C ALA A 95 -9.21 -5.36 12.64
N ARG A 96 -9.24 -6.51 13.30
CA ARG A 96 -9.19 -6.58 14.77
C ARG A 96 -7.84 -6.11 15.31
N LYS A 97 -6.78 -6.41 14.57
CA LYS A 97 -5.42 -6.03 14.93
C LYS A 97 -4.57 -5.81 13.67
N VAL A 98 -3.78 -4.74 13.67
CA VAL A 98 -2.79 -4.42 12.65
C VAL A 98 -1.42 -4.41 13.29
N ILE A 99 -0.56 -5.36 12.90
CA ILE A 99 0.83 -5.50 13.36
C ILE A 99 1.75 -5.08 12.23
N VAL A 100 2.71 -4.22 12.50
CA VAL A 100 3.61 -3.65 11.48
C VAL A 100 5.06 -3.95 11.82
N SER A 101 5.86 -4.36 10.84
CA SER A 101 7.30 -4.49 10.96
C SER A 101 8.00 -3.35 10.21
N GLU A 102 8.79 -2.53 10.92
CA GLU A 102 9.53 -1.41 10.35
C GLU A 102 10.79 -1.11 11.17
N LEU A 103 11.91 -0.90 10.49
CA LEU A 103 13.21 -0.64 11.13
C LEU A 103 13.42 0.84 11.47
N ASN A 104 12.89 1.74 10.67
CA ASN A 104 13.05 3.19 10.83
C ASN A 104 12.13 3.72 11.94
N GLU A 105 12.69 4.39 12.94
CA GLU A 105 11.97 4.91 14.11
C GLU A 105 10.86 5.91 13.71
N PHE A 106 11.18 6.90 12.89
CA PHE A 106 10.19 7.88 12.42
C PHE A 106 9.01 7.22 11.71
N ARG A 107 9.27 6.18 10.89
CA ARG A 107 8.19 5.44 10.23
C ARG A 107 7.39 4.58 11.20
N ARG A 108 8.00 4.08 12.27
CA ARG A 108 7.27 3.37 13.34
C ARG A 108 6.30 4.30 14.06
N GLU A 109 6.72 5.52 14.38
CA GLU A 109 5.84 6.55 14.97
C GLU A 109 4.65 6.84 14.05
N LYS A 110 4.92 7.03 12.75
CA LYS A 110 3.89 7.24 11.73
C LYS A 110 2.95 6.05 11.55
N ALA A 111 3.43 4.84 11.74
CA ALA A 111 2.58 3.65 11.72
C ALA A 111 1.54 3.67 12.86
N TYR A 112 1.94 4.06 14.07
CA TYR A 112 0.99 4.26 15.18
C TYR A 112 0.00 5.39 14.88
N GLU A 113 0.47 6.52 14.36
CA GLU A 113 -0.39 7.64 13.97
C GLU A 113 -1.44 7.24 12.92
N CYS A 114 -1.08 6.32 12.01
CA CYS A 114 -1.99 5.75 11.00
C CYS A 114 -2.89 4.63 11.54
N GLY A 115 -2.77 4.25 12.81
CA GLY A 115 -3.67 3.30 13.46
C GLY A 115 -3.15 1.87 13.61
N ALA A 116 -1.83 1.63 13.47
CA ALA A 116 -1.25 0.33 13.84
C ALA A 116 -1.44 0.05 15.34
N ASP A 117 -1.81 -1.18 15.68
CA ASP A 117 -1.98 -1.58 17.07
C ASP A 117 -0.65 -2.00 17.71
N ILE A 118 0.25 -2.60 16.92
CA ILE A 118 1.59 -3.02 17.33
C ILE A 118 2.58 -2.68 16.21
N VAL A 119 3.70 -2.08 16.58
CA VAL A 119 4.78 -1.80 15.64
C VAL A 119 6.09 -2.38 16.17
N VAL A 120 6.72 -3.22 15.37
CA VAL A 120 7.85 -4.07 15.75
C VAL A 120 9.11 -3.59 15.03
N ASN A 121 10.19 -3.38 15.78
CA ASN A 121 11.53 -3.26 15.22
C ASN A 121 12.13 -4.68 15.05
N SER A 122 11.97 -5.29 13.89
CA SER A 122 12.43 -6.65 13.64
C SER A 122 13.96 -6.84 13.62
N ALA A 123 14.73 -5.75 13.81
CA ALA A 123 16.16 -5.86 14.11
C ALA A 123 16.46 -6.20 15.59
N GLU A 124 15.49 -5.93 16.46
CA GLU A 124 15.65 -6.05 17.92
C GLU A 124 14.65 -7.02 18.54
N GLU A 125 13.51 -7.26 17.84
CA GLU A 125 12.36 -8.01 18.33
C GLU A 125 12.01 -9.16 17.38
N ASP A 126 11.50 -10.26 17.93
CA ASP A 126 11.04 -11.42 17.15
C ASP A 126 9.59 -11.20 16.69
N LEU A 127 9.43 -10.74 15.45
CA LEU A 127 8.12 -10.53 14.82
C LEU A 127 7.25 -11.79 14.86
N LYS A 128 7.83 -12.98 14.62
CA LYS A 128 7.08 -14.23 14.60
C LYS A 128 6.52 -14.53 16.00
N GLN A 129 7.35 -14.38 17.03
CA GLN A 129 6.91 -14.61 18.40
C GLN A 129 5.79 -13.63 18.78
N ILE A 130 5.91 -12.36 18.38
CA ILE A 130 4.87 -11.34 18.64
C ILE A 130 3.57 -11.71 17.95
N VAL A 131 3.61 -12.04 16.65
CA VAL A 131 2.41 -12.44 15.90
C VAL A 131 1.76 -13.68 16.52
N MET A 132 2.54 -14.69 16.91
CA MET A 132 2.01 -15.90 17.55
C MET A 132 1.37 -15.58 18.91
N ASN A 133 1.98 -14.73 19.73
CA ASN A 133 1.41 -14.32 21.01
C ASN A 133 0.07 -13.58 20.85
N GLU A 134 -0.03 -12.73 19.82
CA GLU A 134 -1.22 -11.92 19.53
C GLU A 134 -2.35 -12.69 18.85
N THR A 135 -2.09 -13.95 18.48
CA THR A 135 -3.03 -14.83 17.78
C THR A 135 -3.20 -16.20 18.42
N ASP A 136 -2.85 -16.34 19.71
CA ASP A 136 -2.95 -17.61 20.46
C ASP A 136 -2.21 -18.78 19.77
N GLY A 137 -1.10 -18.49 19.10
CA GLY A 137 -0.28 -19.46 18.37
C GLY A 137 -0.81 -19.84 17.00
N ILE A 138 -1.89 -19.21 16.51
CA ILE A 138 -2.56 -19.57 15.26
C ILE A 138 -1.87 -18.92 14.05
N GLY A 139 -1.38 -17.68 14.19
CA GLY A 139 -0.84 -16.85 13.12
C GLY A 139 -1.86 -15.83 12.57
N ALA A 140 -1.38 -14.90 11.76
CA ALA A 140 -2.19 -13.82 11.19
C ALA A 140 -3.14 -14.33 10.09
N ASP A 141 -4.26 -13.64 9.88
CA ASP A 141 -5.18 -13.92 8.78
C ASP A 141 -4.58 -13.52 7.44
N VAL A 142 -3.93 -12.34 7.40
CA VAL A 142 -3.33 -11.79 6.18
C VAL A 142 -1.97 -11.18 6.50
N VAL A 143 -0.99 -11.43 5.61
CA VAL A 143 0.32 -10.77 5.62
C VAL A 143 0.48 -9.99 4.30
N LEU A 144 0.77 -8.69 4.41
CA LEU A 144 0.98 -7.77 3.27
C LEU A 144 2.46 -7.39 3.21
N ILE A 145 3.18 -7.81 2.17
CA ILE A 145 4.60 -7.51 2.00
C ILE A 145 4.73 -6.25 1.15
N ALA A 146 4.90 -5.10 1.83
CA ALA A 146 5.00 -3.77 1.22
C ALA A 146 6.46 -3.33 0.95
N ILE A 147 7.41 -4.26 1.01
CA ILE A 147 8.84 -4.03 0.74
C ILE A 147 9.38 -5.14 -0.18
N GLY A 148 10.16 -4.72 -1.19
CA GLY A 148 10.66 -5.63 -2.25
C GLY A 148 11.95 -6.37 -1.88
N ILE A 149 11.98 -7.09 -0.76
CA ILE A 149 13.13 -7.88 -0.30
C ILE A 149 12.80 -9.37 -0.44
N PRO A 150 13.36 -10.08 -1.46
CA PRO A 150 13.01 -11.48 -1.73
C PRO A 150 13.26 -12.45 -0.56
N GLN A 151 14.29 -12.17 0.23
CA GLN A 151 14.68 -13.00 1.39
C GLN A 151 13.62 -13.04 2.50
N LEU A 152 12.74 -12.04 2.53
CA LEU A 152 11.66 -11.97 3.53
C LEU A 152 10.44 -12.82 3.16
N VAL A 153 10.31 -13.29 1.91
CA VAL A 153 9.08 -13.96 1.46
C VAL A 153 8.82 -15.23 2.27
N ASN A 154 9.81 -16.08 2.45
CA ASN A 154 9.63 -17.34 3.17
C ASN A 154 9.31 -17.14 4.66
N SER A 155 10.06 -16.28 5.35
CA SER A 155 9.79 -15.98 6.77
C SER A 155 8.42 -15.38 7.01
N ASN A 156 7.89 -14.65 6.04
CA ASN A 156 6.54 -14.06 6.12
C ASN A 156 5.43 -15.10 5.83
N LEU A 157 5.71 -16.19 5.12
CA LEU A 157 4.80 -17.33 5.03
C LEU A 157 4.60 -18.04 6.37
N GLU A 158 5.60 -17.96 7.27
CA GLU A 158 5.51 -18.56 8.60
C GLU A 158 4.68 -17.73 9.61
N LEU A 159 4.34 -16.47 9.26
CA LEU A 159 3.52 -15.60 10.11
C LEU A 159 2.03 -15.84 9.94
N VAL A 160 1.64 -16.39 8.78
CA VAL A 160 0.23 -16.53 8.42
C VAL A 160 -0.33 -17.85 8.95
N ARG A 161 -1.59 -17.82 9.38
CA ARG A 161 -2.30 -19.03 9.79
C ARG A 161 -2.57 -19.98 8.62
N LYS A 162 -2.91 -21.22 8.92
CA LYS A 162 -3.47 -22.12 7.89
C LYS A 162 -4.71 -21.47 7.25
N THR A 163 -4.85 -21.65 5.95
CA THR A 163 -5.91 -21.05 5.11
C THR A 163 -5.90 -19.52 5.07
N GLY A 164 -4.84 -18.89 5.56
CA GLY A 164 -4.64 -17.45 5.48
C GLY A 164 -4.02 -17.01 4.15
N SER A 165 -3.63 -15.75 4.05
CA SER A 165 -3.20 -15.12 2.79
C SER A 165 -1.91 -14.34 2.94
N VAL A 166 -0.99 -14.46 1.97
CA VAL A 166 0.20 -13.60 1.86
C VAL A 166 0.16 -12.87 0.54
N CYS A 167 0.20 -11.53 0.56
CA CYS A 167 0.23 -10.70 -0.63
C CYS A 167 1.62 -10.14 -0.89
N LEU A 168 2.21 -10.50 -2.02
CA LEU A 168 3.41 -9.88 -2.56
C LEU A 168 2.99 -8.57 -3.25
N PHE A 169 2.96 -7.49 -2.47
CA PHE A 169 2.49 -6.19 -2.96
C PHE A 169 3.60 -5.37 -3.61
N ALA A 170 4.77 -5.29 -2.98
CA ALA A 170 5.90 -4.58 -3.55
C ALA A 170 6.47 -5.31 -4.76
N GLY A 171 6.97 -4.54 -5.73
CA GLY A 171 7.79 -5.09 -6.81
C GLY A 171 9.18 -5.50 -6.29
N PHE A 172 9.72 -6.59 -6.81
CA PHE A 172 11.05 -7.09 -6.47
C PHE A 172 12.07 -6.73 -7.56
N THR A 173 13.35 -6.70 -7.20
CA THR A 173 14.43 -6.46 -8.17
C THR A 173 14.42 -7.52 -9.26
N LYS A 174 14.42 -7.09 -10.52
CA LYS A 174 14.39 -7.98 -11.68
C LYS A 174 15.57 -8.95 -11.66
N GLY A 175 15.28 -10.23 -11.83
CA GLY A 175 16.28 -11.30 -11.87
C GLY A 175 16.71 -11.83 -10.50
N VAL A 176 16.22 -11.26 -9.40
CA VAL A 176 16.44 -11.81 -8.05
C VAL A 176 15.30 -12.76 -7.71
N MET A 177 15.65 -13.95 -7.24
CA MET A 177 14.69 -15.01 -6.88
C MET A 177 14.45 -15.04 -5.38
N ALA A 178 13.24 -15.39 -4.97
CA ALA A 178 12.92 -15.74 -3.59
C ALA A 178 12.99 -17.26 -3.41
N GLU A 179 13.65 -17.73 -2.35
CA GLU A 179 13.58 -19.12 -1.94
C GLU A 179 12.36 -19.30 -1.05
N ILE A 180 11.53 -20.29 -1.36
CA ILE A 180 10.27 -20.56 -0.65
C ILE A 180 10.20 -22.06 -0.35
N ASP A 181 9.88 -22.44 0.89
CA ASP A 181 9.47 -23.81 1.21
C ASP A 181 8.02 -24.03 0.72
N PRO A 182 7.81 -24.81 -0.35
CA PRO A 182 6.48 -25.04 -0.89
C PRO A 182 5.57 -25.83 0.06
N ASN A 183 6.13 -26.53 1.06
CA ASN A 183 5.34 -27.26 2.04
C ASN A 183 4.58 -26.34 2.99
N LEU A 184 5.11 -25.14 3.26
CA LEU A 184 4.37 -24.13 4.03
C LEU A 184 3.05 -23.78 3.32
N ILE A 185 3.10 -23.62 2.00
CA ILE A 185 1.93 -23.30 1.19
C ILE A 185 1.02 -24.53 1.10
N HIS A 186 1.57 -25.71 0.76
CA HIS A 186 0.78 -26.91 0.53
C HIS A 186 0.03 -27.39 1.79
N TYR A 187 0.76 -27.60 2.91
CA TYR A 187 0.14 -28.10 4.14
C TYR A 187 -0.57 -27.03 4.96
N GLY A 188 -0.29 -25.76 4.69
CA GLY A 188 -1.00 -24.62 5.27
C GLY A 188 -2.23 -24.21 4.47
N GLU A 189 -2.42 -24.69 3.24
CA GLU A 189 -3.43 -24.18 2.29
C GLU A 189 -3.36 -22.65 2.18
N ILE A 190 -2.12 -22.09 2.22
CA ILE A 190 -1.90 -20.65 2.21
C ILE A 190 -2.15 -20.10 0.80
N ASN A 191 -2.95 -19.04 0.71
CA ASN A 191 -3.12 -18.30 -0.52
C ASN A 191 -1.96 -17.29 -0.70
N VAL A 192 -1.12 -17.48 -1.72
CA VAL A 192 -0.08 -16.52 -2.08
C VAL A 192 -0.56 -15.75 -3.32
N CYS A 193 -0.78 -14.45 -3.17
CA CYS A 193 -1.26 -13.59 -4.25
C CYS A 193 -0.30 -12.43 -4.54
N GLY A 194 -0.43 -11.85 -5.73
CA GLY A 194 0.22 -10.60 -6.12
C GLY A 194 -0.79 -9.51 -6.38
N SER A 195 -0.34 -8.27 -6.39
CA SER A 195 -1.14 -7.12 -6.81
C SER A 195 -0.29 -6.19 -7.67
N SER A 196 -0.87 -5.71 -8.75
CA SER A 196 -0.22 -4.75 -9.65
C SER A 196 -1.25 -3.71 -10.10
N ALA A 197 -0.93 -2.45 -9.88
CA ALA A 197 -1.79 -1.31 -10.17
C ALA A 197 -3.21 -1.47 -9.54
N TYR A 198 -4.21 -0.83 -10.10
CA TYR A 198 -5.59 -0.84 -9.63
C TYR A 198 -6.57 -0.96 -10.81
N LYS A 199 -7.75 -1.48 -10.57
CA LYS A 199 -8.88 -1.39 -11.49
C LYS A 199 -9.56 -0.03 -11.35
N ARG A 200 -10.23 0.44 -12.39
CA ARG A 200 -11.02 1.67 -12.33
C ARG A 200 -11.97 1.68 -11.12
N GLN A 201 -12.64 0.56 -10.86
CA GLN A 201 -13.52 0.43 -9.71
C GLN A 201 -12.78 0.67 -8.38
N ASP A 202 -11.55 0.15 -8.21
CA ASP A 202 -10.77 0.35 -7.00
C ASP A 202 -10.42 1.84 -6.79
N TYR A 203 -10.15 2.57 -7.89
CA TYR A 203 -9.92 4.01 -7.84
C TYR A 203 -11.16 4.79 -7.40
N HIS A 204 -12.33 4.48 -7.96
CA HIS A 204 -13.58 5.11 -7.55
C HIS A 204 -13.92 4.85 -6.08
N GLU A 205 -13.72 3.61 -5.61
CA GLU A 205 -13.94 3.27 -4.21
C GLU A 205 -12.96 3.99 -3.28
N ALA A 206 -11.67 4.04 -3.64
CA ALA A 206 -10.66 4.78 -2.87
C ALA A 206 -11.00 6.29 -2.80
N ALA A 207 -11.44 6.88 -3.92
CA ALA A 207 -11.90 8.28 -3.94
C ALA A 207 -13.10 8.49 -3.01
N GLN A 208 -14.07 7.59 -3.01
CA GLN A 208 -15.21 7.64 -2.10
C GLN A 208 -14.81 7.51 -0.63
N MET A 209 -13.84 6.63 -0.31
CA MET A 209 -13.32 6.49 1.06
C MET A 209 -12.68 7.78 1.55
N VAL A 210 -11.93 8.48 0.70
CA VAL A 210 -11.33 9.79 1.04
C VAL A 210 -12.42 10.86 1.19
N MET A 211 -13.32 11.01 0.22
CA MET A 211 -14.40 12.01 0.26
C MET A 211 -15.37 11.82 1.43
N SER A 212 -15.61 10.59 1.86
CA SER A 212 -16.48 10.30 3.01
C SER A 212 -15.79 10.47 4.37
N GLY A 213 -14.47 10.69 4.39
CA GLY A 213 -13.68 10.70 5.62
C GLY A 213 -13.48 9.34 6.26
N ALA A 214 -13.79 8.23 5.55
CA ALA A 214 -13.55 6.87 6.03
C ALA A 214 -12.06 6.56 6.18
N VAL A 215 -11.20 7.28 5.46
CA VAL A 215 -9.74 7.23 5.56
C VAL A 215 -9.16 8.64 5.65
N ASN A 216 -8.08 8.80 6.43
CA ASN A 216 -7.35 10.04 6.57
C ASN A 216 -5.92 9.85 6.06
N LEU A 217 -5.56 10.52 4.97
CA LEU A 217 -4.24 10.40 4.33
C LEU A 217 -3.26 11.50 4.73
N LYS A 218 -3.71 12.53 5.47
CA LYS A 218 -2.87 13.67 5.88
C LYS A 218 -1.57 13.28 6.60
N PRO A 219 -1.56 12.27 7.50
CA PRO A 219 -0.32 11.87 8.19
C PRO A 219 0.79 11.37 7.27
N ILE A 220 0.47 10.98 6.03
CA ILE A 220 1.42 10.43 5.06
C ILE A 220 2.17 11.56 4.35
N ILE A 221 1.57 12.74 4.18
CA ILE A 221 2.18 13.91 3.55
C ILE A 221 3.04 14.60 4.59
N THR A 222 4.37 14.57 4.42
CA THR A 222 5.29 15.10 5.42
C THR A 222 5.92 16.42 5.00
N LYS A 223 5.86 16.76 3.71
CA LYS A 223 6.40 18.02 3.21
C LYS A 223 5.70 18.46 1.93
N VAL A 224 5.59 19.77 1.75
CA VAL A 224 5.01 20.41 0.56
C VAL A 224 6.04 21.36 -0.03
N PHE A 225 6.19 21.36 -1.35
CA PHE A 225 7.06 22.29 -2.10
C PHE A 225 6.26 22.91 -3.25
N LYS A 226 6.76 24.06 -3.72
CA LYS A 226 6.29 24.62 -4.99
C LYS A 226 6.96 23.92 -6.17
N LEU A 227 6.33 23.97 -7.35
CA LEU A 227 6.87 23.37 -8.56
C LEU A 227 8.25 23.94 -8.93
N GLU A 228 8.49 25.22 -8.67
CA GLU A 228 9.78 25.89 -8.87
C GLU A 228 10.90 25.34 -7.98
N ASP A 229 10.56 24.74 -6.83
CA ASP A 229 11.49 24.11 -5.87
C ASP A 229 11.63 22.59 -6.10
N PHE A 230 11.33 22.10 -7.31
CA PHE A 230 11.29 20.67 -7.64
C PHE A 230 12.59 19.94 -7.30
N GLU A 231 13.76 20.57 -7.51
CA GLU A 231 15.06 19.95 -7.20
C GLU A 231 15.21 19.72 -5.68
N GLU A 232 14.78 20.65 -4.86
CA GLU A 232 14.79 20.50 -3.40
C GLU A 232 13.83 19.43 -2.95
N ALA A 233 12.65 19.38 -3.55
CA ALA A 233 11.63 18.34 -3.30
C ALA A 233 12.18 16.95 -3.64
N TYR A 234 12.87 16.82 -4.78
CA TYR A 234 13.49 15.57 -5.20
C TYR A 234 14.58 15.11 -4.22
N GLU A 235 15.47 16.02 -3.76
CA GLU A 235 16.49 15.68 -2.77
C GLU A 235 15.87 15.35 -1.40
N ALA A 236 14.75 15.96 -1.02
CA ALA A 236 14.02 15.62 0.19
C ALA A 236 13.51 14.17 0.14
N VAL A 237 12.90 13.75 -0.98
CA VAL A 237 12.46 12.34 -1.18
C VAL A 237 13.66 11.39 -1.13
N LYS A 238 14.74 11.72 -1.83
CA LYS A 238 15.94 10.89 -1.93
C LYS A 238 16.66 10.72 -0.59
N SER A 239 16.54 11.69 0.30
CA SER A 239 17.11 11.63 1.65
C SER A 239 16.51 10.50 2.51
N GLY A 240 15.31 10.01 2.16
CA GLY A 240 14.56 9.02 2.92
C GLY A 240 14.00 9.50 4.26
N LYS A 241 14.12 10.80 4.56
CA LYS A 241 13.62 11.42 5.80
C LYS A 241 12.14 11.79 5.72
N GLU A 242 11.63 11.96 4.50
CA GLU A 242 10.23 12.26 4.23
C GLU A 242 9.49 11.00 3.82
N LEU A 243 8.18 10.96 4.06
CA LEU A 243 7.31 9.87 3.60
C LEU A 243 6.77 10.17 2.22
N LYS A 244 5.95 11.19 2.12
CA LYS A 244 5.41 11.67 0.85
C LYS A 244 5.60 13.17 0.76
N VAL A 245 6.21 13.59 -0.32
CA VAL A 245 6.41 15.00 -0.65
C VAL A 245 5.37 15.40 -1.69
N GLU A 246 4.60 16.43 -1.40
CA GLU A 246 3.64 17.06 -2.30
C GLU A 246 4.32 18.20 -3.06
N ILE A 247 3.98 18.35 -4.33
CA ILE A 247 4.39 19.49 -5.16
C ILE A 247 3.13 20.21 -5.62
N GLU A 248 3.04 21.47 -5.26
CA GLU A 248 1.99 22.39 -5.68
C GLU A 248 2.49 23.27 -6.84
N PRO A 249 1.80 23.32 -7.99
CA PRO A 249 2.15 24.22 -9.11
C PRO A 249 1.91 25.68 -8.78
#